data_c091c29f75113c4cc6b2e68e0734f332
#
_entry.id   c091c29f75113c4cc6b2e68e0734f332
#
_cell.length_a   1.000
_cell.length_b   1.000
_cell.length_c   1.000
_cell.angle_alpha   90.00
_cell.angle_beta   90.00
_cell.angle_gamma   90.00
#
_symmetry.space_group_name_H-M   'P 1'
#
loop_
_entity.id
_entity.type
_entity.pdbx_description
1 polymer ?
#
loop_
_entity_poly.entity_id
_entity_poly.type
_entity_poly.pdbx_seq_one_letter_code
_entity_poly.pdbx_strand_id
1 'polypeptide(L)'
;MTNGSKFSRDKKTDTKEQLPIILIVCEGAKTEPNYFEQFEVTNIRIEPRGIGDNTIGLVEYAIKESVTNDYDQVWCVFDKDSFPIQNFNSAVQLAKNNHFGIAYSNESFELWYILHFEFLNSQITRDQYIKKLNNIFKSKKNEGFPDSYRKNDPNIYRILKPYQNTALKNAKNLSKDYANELVPSSAAQCPVTYVYKLVEELNNWIPSHRLD
;
A
#
# COMPACT_ATOMS: atom_id res chain seq x y z
N MET A 1 -6.93 -57.96 44.20
CA MET A 1 -6.70 -56.52 44.32
C MET A 1 -5.86 -56.10 43.15
N THR A 2 -6.51 -55.59 42.10
CA THR A 2 -5.83 -55.16 40.86
C THR A 2 -5.99 -53.65 40.73
N ASN A 3 -4.86 -52.94 40.90
CA ASN A 3 -4.75 -51.50 40.73
C ASN A 3 -4.82 -51.14 39.22
N GLY A 4 -5.89 -50.52 38.81
CA GLY A 4 -6.03 -49.90 37.47
C GLY A 4 -5.36 -48.55 37.43
N SER A 5 -4.25 -48.45 36.70
CA SER A 5 -3.59 -47.21 36.39
C SER A 5 -4.45 -46.38 35.43
N LYS A 6 -4.95 -45.21 35.86
CA LYS A 6 -5.61 -44.24 35.02
C LYS A 6 -4.53 -43.44 34.22
N PHE A 7 -4.37 -43.74 32.95
CA PHE A 7 -3.63 -42.89 32.03
C PHE A 7 -4.43 -41.59 31.79
N SER A 8 -3.98 -40.49 32.40
CA SER A 8 -4.37 -39.15 32.03
C SER A 8 -3.74 -38.84 30.66
N ARG A 9 -4.55 -38.75 29.63
CA ARG A 9 -4.14 -38.16 28.36
C ARG A 9 -4.18 -36.65 28.52
N ASP A 10 -3.01 -36.03 28.75
CA ASP A 10 -2.88 -34.60 28.58
C ASP A 10 -3.22 -34.26 27.13
N LYS A 11 -4.35 -33.60 26.93
CA LYS A 11 -4.68 -32.95 25.67
C LYS A 11 -3.69 -31.80 25.52
N LYS A 12 -2.66 -31.99 24.68
CA LYS A 12 -1.95 -30.86 24.10
C LYS A 12 -2.99 -30.02 23.35
N THR A 13 -3.38 -28.91 23.91
CA THR A 13 -4.07 -27.83 23.19
C THR A 13 -3.01 -27.25 22.25
N ASP A 14 -3.06 -27.62 20.96
CA ASP A 14 -2.38 -26.91 19.91
C ASP A 14 -2.97 -25.49 19.90
N THR A 15 -2.35 -24.55 20.57
CA THR A 15 -2.58 -23.13 20.38
C THR A 15 -2.07 -22.83 18.97
N LYS A 16 -2.98 -22.74 18.01
CA LYS A 16 -2.66 -22.18 16.70
C LYS A 16 -2.09 -20.78 16.94
N GLU A 17 -0.80 -20.58 16.67
CA GLU A 17 -0.22 -19.25 16.66
C GLU A 17 -1.06 -18.39 15.71
N GLN A 18 -1.58 -17.30 16.24
CA GLN A 18 -2.36 -16.36 15.45
C GLN A 18 -1.37 -15.64 14.52
N LEU A 19 -1.63 -15.68 13.21
CA LEU A 19 -0.78 -14.98 12.26
C LEU A 19 -0.84 -13.47 12.51
N PRO A 20 0.29 -12.77 12.42
CA PRO A 20 0.30 -11.31 12.48
C PRO A 20 -0.59 -10.69 11.40
N ILE A 21 -1.13 -9.51 11.68
CA ILE A 21 -2.10 -8.83 10.82
C ILE A 21 -1.62 -7.43 10.50
N ILE A 22 -1.58 -7.10 9.20
CA ILE A 22 -1.37 -5.73 8.72
C ILE A 22 -2.72 -5.16 8.26
N LEU A 23 -3.18 -4.11 8.93
CA LEU A 23 -4.29 -3.29 8.46
C LEU A 23 -3.79 -2.26 7.46
N ILE A 24 -4.41 -2.16 6.29
CA ILE A 24 -4.09 -1.18 5.25
C ILE A 24 -5.35 -0.34 4.99
N VAL A 25 -5.40 0.86 5.55
CA VAL A 25 -6.54 1.77 5.36
C VAL A 25 -6.29 2.65 4.15
N CYS A 26 -7.14 2.56 3.15
CA CYS A 26 -7.04 3.24 1.87
C CYS A 26 -8.12 4.32 1.74
N GLU A 27 -7.76 5.47 1.17
CA GLU A 27 -8.68 6.56 0.88
C GLU A 27 -9.70 6.14 -0.19
N GLY A 28 -9.24 5.60 -1.31
CA GLY A 28 -10.11 5.08 -2.34
C GLY A 28 -10.84 3.82 -1.92
N ALA A 29 -12.13 3.73 -2.29
CA ALA A 29 -12.95 2.57 -1.93
C ALA A 29 -12.55 1.28 -2.66
N LYS A 30 -11.81 1.36 -3.78
CA LYS A 30 -11.53 0.19 -4.63
C LYS A 30 -10.13 0.13 -5.22
N THR A 31 -9.57 1.24 -5.71
CA THR A 31 -8.31 1.23 -6.50
C THR A 31 -7.16 0.66 -5.70
N GLU A 32 -6.89 1.24 -4.54
CA GLU A 32 -5.79 0.86 -3.66
C GLU A 32 -6.07 -0.48 -2.98
N PRO A 33 -7.28 -0.76 -2.40
CA PRO A 33 -7.59 -2.07 -1.86
C PRO A 33 -7.43 -3.19 -2.87
N ASN A 34 -7.99 -3.05 -4.09
CA ASN A 34 -7.86 -4.05 -5.16
C ASN A 34 -6.39 -4.35 -5.51
N TYR A 35 -5.50 -3.34 -5.42
CA TYR A 35 -4.08 -3.53 -5.66
C TYR A 35 -3.42 -4.34 -4.54
N PHE A 36 -3.68 -3.98 -3.27
CA PHE A 36 -3.03 -4.64 -2.13
C PHE A 36 -3.60 -6.03 -1.83
N GLU A 37 -4.89 -6.29 -2.08
CA GLU A 37 -5.52 -7.61 -1.89
C GLU A 37 -4.86 -8.73 -2.69
N GLN A 38 -4.14 -8.40 -3.77
CA GLN A 38 -3.51 -9.38 -4.64
C GLN A 38 -2.09 -9.78 -4.23
N PHE A 39 -1.55 -9.23 -3.13
CA PHE A 39 -0.27 -9.67 -2.61
C PHE A 39 -0.37 -11.07 -2.02
N GLU A 40 0.43 -12.00 -2.57
CA GLU A 40 0.46 -13.40 -2.15
C GLU A 40 1.36 -13.61 -0.91
N VAL A 41 1.08 -12.87 0.16
CA VAL A 41 1.82 -12.97 1.43
C VAL A 41 1.65 -14.31 2.12
N THR A 42 2.67 -14.75 2.87
CA THR A 42 2.63 -15.98 3.68
C THR A 42 3.00 -15.66 5.12
N ASN A 43 2.45 -16.45 6.07
CA ASN A 43 2.69 -16.27 7.50
C ASN A 43 2.24 -14.91 8.08
N ILE A 44 1.41 -14.19 7.35
CA ILE A 44 0.78 -12.94 7.77
C ILE A 44 -0.57 -12.80 7.07
N ARG A 45 -1.48 -12.05 7.66
CA ARG A 45 -2.75 -11.65 7.07
C ARG A 45 -2.71 -10.15 6.76
N ILE A 46 -3.18 -9.74 5.59
CA ILE A 46 -3.37 -8.35 5.23
C ILE A 46 -4.86 -8.04 5.14
N GLU A 47 -5.26 -6.86 5.61
CA GLU A 47 -6.64 -6.36 5.56
C GLU A 47 -6.68 -5.00 4.88
N PRO A 48 -6.72 -4.95 3.54
CA PRO A 48 -6.95 -3.69 2.83
C PRO A 48 -8.40 -3.24 2.99
N ARG A 49 -8.61 -1.99 3.42
CA ARG A 49 -9.94 -1.40 3.63
C ARG A 49 -10.02 -0.05 2.96
N GLY A 50 -10.88 0.08 1.95
CA GLY A 50 -11.20 1.35 1.32
C GLY A 50 -12.36 2.01 2.03
N ILE A 51 -12.16 3.21 2.55
CA ILE A 51 -13.16 3.90 3.36
C ILE A 51 -13.93 4.98 2.59
N GLY A 52 -13.37 5.50 1.48
CA GLY A 52 -14.03 6.54 0.69
C GLY A 52 -14.22 7.86 1.45
N ASP A 53 -13.38 8.14 2.44
CA ASP A 53 -13.43 9.33 3.27
C ASP A 53 -12.23 10.24 2.98
N ASN A 54 -12.25 11.45 3.55
CA ASN A 54 -11.14 12.38 3.44
C ASN A 54 -9.90 11.91 4.23
N THR A 55 -8.74 12.51 3.93
CA THR A 55 -7.44 12.09 4.46
C THR A 55 -7.36 12.07 5.99
N ILE A 56 -7.99 13.02 6.70
CA ILE A 56 -8.00 13.04 8.18
C ILE A 56 -8.93 11.94 8.70
N GLY A 57 -10.14 11.82 8.17
CA GLY A 57 -11.10 10.77 8.54
C GLY A 57 -10.53 9.37 8.35
N LEU A 58 -9.68 9.17 7.32
CA LEU A 58 -8.94 7.93 7.12
C LEU A 58 -8.04 7.59 8.32
N VAL A 59 -7.25 8.55 8.79
CA VAL A 59 -6.34 8.31 9.92
C VAL A 59 -7.12 8.11 11.21
N GLU A 60 -8.20 8.87 11.43
CA GLU A 60 -9.09 8.68 12.58
C GLU A 60 -9.74 7.29 12.59
N TYR A 61 -10.17 6.82 11.42
CA TYR A 61 -10.66 5.44 11.25
C TYR A 61 -9.57 4.42 11.61
N ALA A 62 -8.35 4.61 11.12
CA ALA A 62 -7.22 3.72 11.42
C ALA A 62 -6.92 3.69 12.93
N ILE A 63 -6.98 4.82 13.62
CA ILE A 63 -6.81 4.91 15.09
C ILE A 63 -7.92 4.11 15.79
N LYS A 64 -9.16 4.31 15.40
CA LYS A 64 -10.30 3.58 16.01
C LYS A 64 -10.14 2.07 15.85
N GLU A 65 -9.79 1.62 14.66
CA GLU A 65 -9.57 0.20 14.39
C GLU A 65 -8.40 -0.37 15.19
N SER A 66 -7.27 0.36 15.30
CA SER A 66 -6.10 -0.10 16.04
C SER A 66 -6.32 -0.22 17.55
N VAL A 67 -7.29 0.51 18.10
CA VAL A 67 -7.68 0.39 19.53
C VAL A 67 -8.62 -0.78 19.77
N THR A 68 -9.43 -1.14 18.75
CA THR A 68 -10.49 -2.16 18.88
C THR A 68 -10.00 -3.55 18.51
N ASN A 69 -8.94 -3.66 17.73
CA ASN A 69 -8.43 -4.92 17.20
C ASN A 69 -6.91 -4.98 17.35
N ASP A 70 -6.39 -6.21 17.49
CA ASP A 70 -4.95 -6.46 17.58
C ASP A 70 -4.35 -6.52 16.15
N TYR A 71 -3.86 -5.38 15.67
CA TYR A 71 -3.05 -5.30 14.45
C TYR A 71 -1.58 -5.15 14.81
N ASP A 72 -0.71 -5.91 14.16
CA ASP A 72 0.74 -5.80 14.34
C ASP A 72 1.30 -4.57 13.63
N GLN A 73 0.68 -4.19 12.52
CA GLN A 73 1.00 -2.98 11.79
C GLN A 73 -0.28 -2.33 11.23
N VAL A 74 -0.27 -1.00 11.17
CA VAL A 74 -1.32 -0.20 10.52
C VAL A 74 -0.67 0.71 9.50
N TRP A 75 -1.18 0.71 8.28
CA TRP A 75 -0.73 1.55 7.18
C TRP A 75 -1.87 2.43 6.68
N CYS A 76 -1.57 3.70 6.43
CA CYS A 76 -2.47 4.67 5.82
C CYS A 76 -2.05 4.97 4.39
N VAL A 77 -2.95 4.74 3.43
CA VAL A 77 -2.72 4.93 1.98
C VAL A 77 -3.67 6.00 1.48
N PHE A 78 -3.14 7.14 1.03
CA PHE A 78 -3.95 8.28 0.59
C PHE A 78 -3.23 9.15 -0.43
N ASP A 79 -4.00 9.95 -1.15
CA ASP A 79 -3.52 10.88 -2.16
C ASP A 79 -3.44 12.30 -1.60
N LYS A 80 -2.50 13.13 -2.13
CA LYS A 80 -2.50 14.55 -1.80
C LYS A 80 -3.65 15.27 -2.51
N ASP A 81 -3.90 14.95 -3.77
CA ASP A 81 -4.98 15.48 -4.60
C ASP A 81 -5.25 17.00 -4.37
N SER A 82 -6.52 17.38 -4.47
CA SER A 82 -6.98 18.76 -4.25
C SER A 82 -7.18 19.14 -2.76
N PHE A 83 -6.86 18.26 -1.82
CA PHE A 83 -7.04 18.54 -0.38
C PHE A 83 -6.19 19.73 0.07
N PRO A 84 -6.70 20.54 1.02
CA PRO A 84 -5.94 21.62 1.61
C PRO A 84 -4.61 21.12 2.19
N ILE A 85 -3.53 21.86 1.94
CA ILE A 85 -2.17 21.51 2.39
C ILE A 85 -2.13 21.24 3.90
N GLN A 86 -2.84 22.05 4.68
CA GLN A 86 -2.87 21.91 6.14
C GLN A 86 -3.50 20.60 6.57
N ASN A 87 -4.63 20.19 5.96
CA ASN A 87 -5.32 18.95 6.31
C ASN A 87 -4.45 17.73 5.98
N PHE A 88 -3.80 17.75 4.81
CA PHE A 88 -2.87 16.69 4.41
C PHE A 88 -1.70 16.56 5.39
N ASN A 89 -1.03 17.68 5.71
CA ASN A 89 0.09 17.66 6.66
C ASN A 89 -0.35 17.23 8.06
N SER A 90 -1.54 17.64 8.50
CA SER A 90 -2.11 17.21 9.78
C SER A 90 -2.37 15.71 9.81
N ALA A 91 -2.91 15.14 8.72
CA ALA A 91 -3.13 13.70 8.60
C ALA A 91 -1.81 12.92 8.64
N VAL A 92 -0.79 13.38 7.90
CA VAL A 92 0.55 12.78 7.94
C VAL A 92 1.13 12.81 9.36
N GLN A 93 1.00 13.95 10.05
CA GLN A 93 1.51 14.08 11.43
C GLN A 93 0.73 13.21 12.42
N LEU A 94 -0.60 13.14 12.26
CA LEU A 94 -1.46 12.32 13.12
C LEU A 94 -1.12 10.82 12.96
N ALA A 95 -0.92 10.36 11.73
CA ALA A 95 -0.50 8.97 11.46
C ALA A 95 0.88 8.67 12.07
N LYS A 96 1.85 9.59 11.94
CA LYS A 96 3.18 9.45 12.57
C LYS A 96 3.11 9.37 14.09
N ASN A 97 2.28 10.19 14.72
CA ASN A 97 2.11 10.20 16.18
C ASN A 97 1.53 8.89 16.70
N ASN A 98 0.78 8.17 15.87
CA ASN A 98 0.23 6.83 16.19
C ASN A 98 1.14 5.69 15.70
N HIS A 99 2.37 5.97 15.23
CA HIS A 99 3.32 5.00 14.72
C HIS A 99 2.81 4.19 13.53
N PHE A 100 1.89 4.74 12.73
CA PHE A 100 1.39 4.10 11.53
C PHE A 100 2.35 4.28 10.36
N GLY A 101 2.43 3.26 9.51
CA GLY A 101 3.05 3.36 8.21
C GLY A 101 2.27 4.33 7.31
N ILE A 102 2.98 5.08 6.48
CA ILE A 102 2.36 6.08 5.61
C ILE A 102 2.83 5.86 4.18
N ALA A 103 1.86 5.64 3.29
CA ALA A 103 2.06 5.36 1.88
C ALA A 103 1.25 6.34 1.01
N TYR A 104 1.57 7.64 1.11
CA TYR A 104 0.88 8.63 0.30
C TYR A 104 1.49 8.82 -1.09
N SER A 105 0.66 9.31 -2.02
CA SER A 105 1.09 9.78 -3.34
C SER A 105 0.73 11.24 -3.55
N ASN A 106 1.59 12.00 -4.22
CA ASN A 106 1.34 13.36 -4.66
C ASN A 106 1.66 13.45 -6.17
N GLU A 107 0.67 13.57 -7.02
CA GLU A 107 -0.72 13.97 -6.76
C GLU A 107 -1.66 12.78 -6.50
N SER A 108 -1.44 11.60 -7.13
CA SER A 108 -2.37 10.47 -7.05
C SER A 108 -1.65 9.11 -7.15
N PHE A 109 -2.36 8.05 -6.77
CA PHE A 109 -1.88 6.67 -6.77
C PHE A 109 -1.42 6.19 -8.15
N GLU A 110 -1.95 6.77 -9.24
CA GLU A 110 -1.53 6.49 -10.61
C GLU A 110 -0.05 6.79 -10.86
N LEU A 111 0.58 7.68 -10.09
CA LEU A 111 2.03 7.87 -10.14
C LEU A 111 2.78 6.57 -9.85
N TRP A 112 2.34 5.80 -8.82
CA TRP A 112 2.92 4.50 -8.50
C TRP A 112 2.86 3.56 -9.70
N TYR A 113 1.74 3.54 -10.43
CA TYR A 113 1.59 2.70 -11.63
C TYR A 113 2.53 3.12 -12.77
N ILE A 114 2.71 4.41 -13.01
CA ILE A 114 3.62 4.92 -14.05
C ILE A 114 5.07 4.53 -13.75
N LEU A 115 5.48 4.60 -12.47
CA LEU A 115 6.85 4.29 -12.07
C LEU A 115 7.27 2.84 -12.33
N HIS A 116 6.34 1.93 -12.62
CA HIS A 116 6.65 0.59 -13.11
C HIS A 116 7.30 0.59 -14.50
N PHE A 117 7.05 1.62 -15.31
CA PHE A 117 7.47 1.67 -16.70
C PHE A 117 8.52 2.73 -16.98
N GLU A 118 8.45 3.87 -16.33
CA GLU A 118 9.33 5.00 -16.57
C GLU A 118 9.55 5.82 -15.29
N PHE A 119 10.68 6.53 -15.24
CA PHE A 119 10.93 7.51 -14.18
C PHE A 119 10.24 8.82 -14.53
N LEU A 120 9.37 9.29 -13.64
CA LEU A 120 8.62 10.54 -13.79
C LEU A 120 8.89 11.46 -12.59
N ASN A 121 9.63 12.52 -12.83
CA ASN A 121 9.99 13.55 -11.83
C ASN A 121 9.38 14.92 -12.12
N SER A 122 8.45 14.99 -13.08
CA SER A 122 7.76 16.24 -13.43
C SER A 122 6.36 16.23 -12.81
N GLN A 123 6.00 17.34 -12.19
CA GLN A 123 4.65 17.54 -11.68
C GLN A 123 3.66 17.60 -12.85
N ILE A 124 2.69 16.71 -12.86
CA ILE A 124 1.59 16.66 -13.81
C ILE A 124 0.28 16.38 -13.10
N THR A 125 -0.83 16.70 -13.75
CA THR A 125 -2.17 16.47 -13.17
C THR A 125 -2.60 15.01 -13.22
N ARG A 126 -3.60 14.64 -12.42
CA ARG A 126 -4.22 13.30 -12.44
C ARG A 126 -4.68 12.90 -13.85
N ASP A 127 -5.29 13.79 -14.60
CA ASP A 127 -5.72 13.50 -15.98
C ASP A 127 -4.54 13.18 -16.90
N GLN A 128 -3.41 13.86 -16.69
CA GLN A 128 -2.18 13.57 -17.43
C GLN A 128 -1.58 12.22 -17.03
N TYR A 129 -1.66 11.81 -15.75
CA TYR A 129 -1.29 10.45 -15.34
C TYR A 129 -2.14 9.39 -16.06
N ILE A 130 -3.47 9.56 -16.08
CA ILE A 130 -4.38 8.64 -16.77
C ILE A 130 -4.07 8.56 -18.27
N LYS A 131 -3.86 9.71 -18.91
CA LYS A 131 -3.49 9.77 -20.34
C LYS A 131 -2.16 9.04 -20.61
N LYS A 132 -1.17 9.22 -19.72
CA LYS A 132 0.13 8.57 -19.82
C LYS A 132 0.00 7.06 -19.66
N LEU A 133 -0.75 6.57 -18.68
CA LEU A 133 -1.02 5.15 -18.48
C LEU A 133 -1.73 4.53 -19.70
N ASN A 134 -2.71 5.23 -20.28
CA ASN A 134 -3.37 4.79 -21.51
C ASN A 134 -2.37 4.61 -22.67
N ASN A 135 -1.45 5.54 -22.84
CA ASN A 135 -0.42 5.45 -23.87
C ASN A 135 0.53 4.27 -23.62
N ILE A 136 0.96 4.07 -22.37
CA ILE A 136 1.81 2.94 -21.97
C ILE A 136 1.09 1.63 -22.25
N PHE A 137 -0.16 1.46 -21.80
CA PHE A 137 -0.93 0.23 -21.98
C PHE A 137 -1.14 -0.08 -23.46
N LYS A 138 -1.49 0.92 -24.25
CA LYS A 138 -1.64 0.79 -25.70
C LYS A 138 -0.32 0.33 -26.38
N SER A 139 0.82 0.88 -25.96
CA SER A 139 2.12 0.49 -26.53
C SER A 139 2.51 -0.94 -26.17
N LYS A 140 2.02 -1.46 -25.04
CA LYS A 140 2.27 -2.80 -24.53
C LYS A 140 1.17 -3.83 -24.82
N LYS A 141 0.24 -3.49 -25.70
CA LYS A 141 -0.86 -4.39 -26.09
C LYS A 141 -0.38 -5.77 -26.53
N ASN A 142 0.73 -5.84 -27.28
CA ASN A 142 1.33 -7.10 -27.72
C ASN A 142 1.97 -7.92 -26.57
N GLU A 143 2.16 -7.31 -25.41
CA GLU A 143 2.65 -7.96 -24.18
C GLU A 143 1.48 -8.42 -23.28
N GLY A 144 0.23 -8.36 -23.76
CA GLY A 144 -0.96 -8.79 -23.02
C GLY A 144 -1.61 -7.71 -22.17
N PHE A 145 -1.19 -6.44 -22.33
CA PHE A 145 -1.85 -5.33 -21.65
C PHE A 145 -3.23 -5.03 -22.25
N PRO A 146 -4.19 -4.55 -21.44
CA PRO A 146 -5.47 -4.08 -21.96
C PRO A 146 -5.28 -2.84 -22.83
N ASP A 147 -6.28 -2.55 -23.69
CA ASP A 147 -6.23 -1.40 -24.62
C ASP A 147 -6.12 -0.05 -23.93
N SER A 148 -6.54 0.04 -22.66
CA SER A 148 -6.48 1.26 -21.86
C SER A 148 -6.43 0.94 -20.36
N TYR A 149 -5.86 1.86 -19.60
CA TYR A 149 -5.95 1.84 -18.13
C TYR A 149 -7.42 2.00 -17.72
N ARG A 150 -7.85 1.19 -16.77
CA ARG A 150 -9.16 1.28 -16.13
C ARG A 150 -8.96 1.46 -14.63
N LYS A 151 -9.52 2.56 -14.11
CA LYS A 151 -9.57 2.75 -12.66
C LYS A 151 -10.32 1.57 -12.02
N ASN A 152 -9.81 1.06 -10.91
CA ASN A 152 -10.37 -0.10 -10.19
C ASN A 152 -10.27 -1.45 -10.95
N ASP A 153 -9.35 -1.60 -11.90
CA ASP A 153 -9.13 -2.89 -12.56
C ASP A 153 -8.63 -3.91 -11.51
N PRO A 154 -9.36 -5.01 -11.28
CA PRO A 154 -8.96 -6.01 -10.29
C PRO A 154 -7.69 -6.78 -10.67
N ASN A 155 -7.24 -6.68 -11.93
CA ASN A 155 -6.04 -7.36 -12.41
C ASN A 155 -4.80 -6.45 -12.44
N ILE A 156 -4.91 -5.20 -12.02
CA ILE A 156 -3.86 -4.20 -12.18
C ILE A 156 -2.54 -4.64 -11.53
N TYR A 157 -2.58 -5.22 -10.33
CA TYR A 157 -1.38 -5.73 -9.66
C TYR A 157 -0.67 -6.79 -10.50
N ARG A 158 -1.40 -7.78 -11.03
CA ARG A 158 -0.83 -8.86 -11.84
C ARG A 158 -0.16 -8.32 -13.10
N ILE A 159 -0.76 -7.32 -13.73
CA ILE A 159 -0.21 -6.65 -14.92
C ILE A 159 1.09 -5.92 -14.59
N LEU A 160 1.16 -5.28 -13.41
CA LEU A 160 2.28 -4.46 -12.99
C LEU A 160 3.41 -5.26 -12.30
N LYS A 161 3.08 -6.40 -11.68
CA LYS A 161 4.02 -7.22 -10.90
C LYS A 161 5.37 -7.46 -11.59
N PRO A 162 5.45 -7.82 -12.89
CA PRO A 162 6.72 -8.03 -13.57
C PRO A 162 7.65 -6.80 -13.61
N TYR A 163 7.09 -5.61 -13.41
CA TYR A 163 7.81 -4.33 -13.44
C TYR A 163 8.01 -3.73 -12.04
N GLN A 164 7.62 -4.44 -10.96
CA GLN A 164 7.61 -3.91 -9.59
C GLN A 164 9.00 -3.46 -9.13
N ASN A 165 10.07 -4.18 -9.49
CA ASN A 165 11.44 -3.78 -9.15
C ASN A 165 11.83 -2.44 -9.77
N THR A 166 11.35 -2.14 -10.99
CA THR A 166 11.52 -0.84 -11.63
C THR A 166 10.79 0.25 -10.85
N ALA A 167 9.55 0.00 -10.44
CA ALA A 167 8.76 0.93 -9.64
C ALA A 167 9.42 1.25 -8.29
N LEU A 168 9.88 0.23 -7.59
CA LEU A 168 10.61 0.39 -6.31
C LEU A 168 11.84 1.28 -6.48
N LYS A 169 12.66 1.02 -7.49
CA LYS A 169 13.85 1.83 -7.80
C LYS A 169 13.48 3.27 -8.13
N ASN A 170 12.51 3.47 -9.01
CA ASN A 170 12.06 4.79 -9.45
C ASN A 170 11.46 5.60 -8.30
N ALA A 171 10.58 5.02 -7.49
CA ALA A 171 9.96 5.70 -6.36
C ALA A 171 10.98 6.07 -5.26
N LYS A 172 11.94 5.19 -4.97
CA LYS A 172 13.04 5.48 -4.05
C LYS A 172 13.90 6.64 -4.57
N ASN A 173 14.24 6.65 -5.85
CA ASN A 173 15.01 7.75 -6.42
C ASN A 173 14.24 9.07 -6.35
N LEU A 174 12.94 9.04 -6.66
CA LEU A 174 12.09 10.22 -6.60
C LEU A 174 11.99 10.77 -5.16
N SER A 175 11.89 9.90 -4.16
CA SER A 175 11.81 10.32 -2.76
C SER A 175 13.12 10.91 -2.21
N LYS A 176 14.28 10.61 -2.82
CA LYS A 176 15.59 11.18 -2.41
C LYS A 176 15.66 12.69 -2.60
N ASP A 177 14.94 13.21 -3.59
CA ASP A 177 14.90 14.66 -3.86
C ASP A 177 14.28 15.43 -2.68
N TYR A 178 13.52 14.73 -1.82
CA TYR A 178 12.85 15.26 -0.66
C TYR A 178 13.44 14.80 0.68
N ALA A 179 14.54 14.07 0.66
CA ALA A 179 15.22 13.60 1.88
C ALA A 179 15.92 14.73 2.64
N ASN A 180 16.21 15.84 1.99
CA ASN A 180 16.81 17.01 2.60
C ASN A 180 15.73 17.89 3.25
N GLU A 181 16.00 18.37 4.46
CA GLU A 181 15.09 19.14 5.32
C GLU A 181 14.59 20.48 4.72
N LEU A 182 15.01 20.82 3.49
CA LEU A 182 14.63 22.05 2.81
C LEU A 182 13.20 22.05 2.25
N VAL A 183 12.53 20.89 2.23
CA VAL A 183 11.13 20.81 1.80
C VAL A 183 10.21 21.04 3.01
N PRO A 184 9.46 22.14 3.01
CA PRO A 184 8.79 22.65 4.22
C PRO A 184 7.64 21.76 4.72
N SER A 185 7.13 20.84 3.91
CA SER A 185 6.03 19.93 4.31
C SER A 185 5.87 18.74 3.37
N SER A 186 5.20 17.70 3.85
CA SER A 186 4.86 16.52 3.02
C SER A 186 4.01 16.88 1.79
N ALA A 187 3.10 17.86 1.93
CA ALA A 187 2.27 18.32 0.82
C ALA A 187 3.04 19.07 -0.28
N ALA A 188 4.23 19.61 0.02
CA ALA A 188 5.09 20.28 -0.95
C ALA A 188 5.96 19.32 -1.77
N GLN A 189 6.03 18.06 -1.37
CA GLN A 189 6.75 17.02 -2.09
C GLN A 189 5.92 16.57 -3.30
N CYS A 190 6.24 17.06 -4.50
CA CYS A 190 5.51 16.74 -5.73
C CYS A 190 6.44 16.77 -6.96
N PRO A 191 6.46 15.70 -7.78
CA PRO A 191 5.76 14.44 -7.55
C PRO A 191 6.52 13.54 -6.57
N VAL A 192 5.79 12.75 -5.79
CA VAL A 192 6.36 11.70 -4.92
C VAL A 192 5.32 10.61 -4.64
N THR A 193 5.76 9.40 -4.43
CA THR A 193 4.93 8.35 -3.82
C THR A 193 5.74 7.55 -2.82
N TYR A 194 5.15 7.31 -1.66
CA TYR A 194 5.72 6.47 -0.61
C TYR A 194 5.06 5.08 -0.56
N VAL A 195 4.25 4.73 -1.55
CA VAL A 195 3.65 3.40 -1.73
C VAL A 195 4.72 2.31 -1.74
N TYR A 196 5.91 2.62 -2.27
CA TYR A 196 7.03 1.68 -2.28
C TYR A 196 7.40 1.14 -0.89
N LYS A 197 7.22 1.91 0.18
CA LYS A 197 7.53 1.47 1.54
C LYS A 197 6.60 0.33 1.99
N LEU A 198 5.30 0.47 1.72
CA LEU A 198 4.33 -0.58 2.00
C LEU A 198 4.57 -1.80 1.12
N VAL A 199 4.87 -1.60 -0.16
CA VAL A 199 5.18 -2.69 -1.08
C VAL A 199 6.43 -3.46 -0.63
N GLU A 200 7.48 -2.79 -0.17
CA GLU A 200 8.66 -3.45 0.40
C GLU A 200 8.33 -4.24 1.66
N GLU A 201 7.51 -3.66 2.55
CA GLU A 201 7.05 -4.38 3.74
C GLU A 201 6.28 -5.65 3.36
N LEU A 202 5.33 -5.56 2.44
CA LEU A 202 4.57 -6.72 1.99
C LEU A 202 5.45 -7.77 1.29
N ASN A 203 6.44 -7.34 0.52
CA ASN A 203 7.38 -8.24 -0.16
C ASN A 203 8.22 -9.07 0.82
N ASN A 204 8.49 -8.59 2.04
CA ASN A 204 9.16 -9.36 3.08
C ASN A 204 8.37 -10.62 3.49
N TRP A 205 7.07 -10.63 3.23
CA TRP A 205 6.16 -11.72 3.54
C TRP A 205 5.82 -12.61 2.33
N ILE A 206 6.39 -12.32 1.16
CA ILE A 206 6.24 -13.15 -0.03
C ILE A 206 7.43 -14.10 -0.12
N PRO A 207 7.22 -15.41 -0.31
CA PRO A 207 8.32 -16.35 -0.51
C PRO A 207 9.22 -15.93 -1.68
N SER A 208 10.53 -16.00 -1.52
CA SER A 208 11.50 -15.49 -2.50
C SER A 208 11.32 -16.05 -3.91
N HIS A 209 10.90 -17.31 -4.04
CA HIS A 209 10.62 -17.95 -5.35
C HIS A 209 9.36 -17.40 -6.07
N ARG A 210 8.63 -16.47 -5.47
CA ARG A 210 7.46 -15.79 -6.06
C ARG A 210 7.69 -14.31 -6.32
N LEU A 211 8.89 -13.80 -5.98
CA LEU A 211 9.27 -12.40 -6.20
C LEU A 211 9.94 -12.19 -7.57
N ASP A 212 10.32 -13.27 -8.25
CA ASP A 212 10.98 -13.29 -9.55
C ASP A 212 9.97 -13.22 -10.71
#